data_15d23029b99a6b883ee90a744ad6a7e7
#
_entry.id   15d23029b99a6b883ee90a744ad6a7e7
#
_cell.length_a   1.000
_cell.length_b   1.000
_cell.length_c   1.000
_cell.angle_alpha   90.00
_cell.angle_beta   90.00
_cell.angle_gamma   90.00
#
_symmetry.space_group_name_H-M   'P 1'
#
loop_
_entity.id
_entity.type
_entity.pdbx_description
1 polymer ?
#
loop_
_entity_poly.entity_id
_entity_poly.type
_entity_poly.pdbx_seq_one_letter_code
_entity_poly.pdbx_strand_id
1 'polypeptide(L)'
;MLKKLFLVVMVVLIAIPVFSQSPTAAELLKRIDDNEIYSTIQYEGEMIIENGGRRFVKVMSASARGNTHSFIEFTNPEDRGTKYLRRDGRLWVYSPDNEGVMLISGHMLRESMMGSDMSYEDTLENDTLASRYDAVLSGSEIISTPHMGNRDTWVLELTAKRRTESYPKRKLWIDKQTNDLLRYELYALSGAKLKEYNMLRVEVIAGRRFPVEIEVRDLLRRDSKTTFVMRNIVLDRPIPDSVFSMRNLER
;
A
#
# COMPACT_ATOMS: atom_id res chain seq x y z
N MET A 1 63.20 -30.72 44.69
CA MET A 1 61.73 -30.83 44.67
C MET A 1 61.15 -29.49 44.23
N LEU A 2 60.73 -29.37 42.96
CA LEU A 2 60.29 -28.14 42.37
C LEU A 2 58.72 -28.15 42.35
N LYS A 3 58.09 -27.30 43.18
CA LYS A 3 56.63 -27.19 43.22
C LYS A 3 56.19 -26.34 42.02
N LYS A 4 55.52 -26.94 41.06
CA LYS A 4 54.84 -26.23 39.93
C LYS A 4 53.58 -25.56 40.46
N LEU A 5 53.57 -24.22 40.46
CA LEU A 5 52.41 -23.42 40.77
C LEU A 5 51.54 -23.29 39.48
N PHE A 6 50.34 -23.90 39.46
CA PHE A 6 49.39 -23.82 38.38
C PHE A 6 48.52 -22.55 38.60
N LEU A 7 48.76 -21.51 37.75
CA LEU A 7 47.97 -20.30 37.79
C LEU A 7 46.72 -20.54 36.90
N VAL A 8 45.55 -20.67 37.52
CA VAL A 8 44.27 -20.76 36.81
C VAL A 8 43.80 -19.35 36.52
N VAL A 9 43.90 -18.94 35.24
CA VAL A 9 43.34 -17.65 34.77
C VAL A 9 41.84 -17.87 34.50
N MET A 10 41.02 -17.34 35.39
CA MET A 10 39.55 -17.35 35.23
C MET A 10 39.15 -16.21 34.27
N VAL A 11 38.87 -16.55 33.03
CA VAL A 11 38.32 -15.60 32.03
C VAL A 11 36.86 -15.33 32.36
N VAL A 12 36.59 -14.18 32.94
CA VAL A 12 35.21 -13.68 33.15
C VAL A 12 34.70 -13.14 31.81
N LEU A 13 33.85 -13.89 31.11
CA LEU A 13 33.10 -13.40 29.96
C LEU A 13 32.05 -12.40 30.45
N ILE A 14 32.34 -11.12 30.32
CA ILE A 14 31.35 -10.05 30.49
C ILE A 14 30.42 -10.08 29.28
N ALA A 15 29.20 -10.65 29.42
CA ALA A 15 28.15 -10.51 28.44
C ALA A 15 27.70 -9.04 28.42
N ILE A 16 28.17 -8.29 27.44
CA ILE A 16 27.68 -6.94 27.17
C ILE A 16 26.27 -7.09 26.62
N PRO A 17 25.22 -6.54 27.28
CA PRO A 17 23.88 -6.56 26.71
C PRO A 17 23.92 -5.77 25.41
N VAL A 18 23.70 -6.43 24.28
CA VAL A 18 23.47 -5.77 23.00
C VAL A 18 22.08 -5.16 23.12
N PHE A 19 22.01 -3.89 23.49
CA PHE A 19 20.78 -3.11 23.33
C PHE A 19 20.51 -3.04 21.84
N SER A 20 19.54 -3.82 21.37
CA SER A 20 18.99 -3.64 20.04
C SER A 20 18.43 -2.21 19.98
N GLN A 21 19.12 -1.33 19.28
CA GLN A 21 18.63 0.03 19.05
C GLN A 21 17.32 -0.07 18.28
N SER A 22 16.31 0.67 18.74
CA SER A 22 15.07 0.80 17.99
C SER A 22 15.39 1.36 16.61
N PRO A 23 14.75 0.85 15.54
CA PRO A 23 15.00 1.34 14.20
C PRO A 23 14.64 2.83 14.11
N THR A 24 15.34 3.56 13.26
CA THR A 24 15.02 4.95 12.95
C THR A 24 13.77 5.02 12.05
N ALA A 25 13.07 6.15 12.07
CA ALA A 25 11.93 6.38 11.17
C ALA A 25 12.33 6.23 9.69
N ALA A 26 13.51 6.69 9.31
CA ALA A 26 14.02 6.57 7.94
C ALA A 26 14.27 5.11 7.53
N GLU A 27 14.80 4.28 8.42
CA GLU A 27 14.99 2.84 8.17
C GLU A 27 13.65 2.12 8.00
N LEU A 28 12.64 2.45 8.81
CA LEU A 28 11.31 1.87 8.71
C LEU A 28 10.62 2.27 7.40
N LEU A 29 10.68 3.55 7.02
CA LEU A 29 10.15 4.00 5.73
C LEU A 29 10.82 3.29 4.55
N LYS A 30 12.16 3.20 4.60
CA LYS A 30 12.89 2.50 3.54
C LYS A 30 12.45 1.04 3.40
N ARG A 31 12.23 0.33 4.50
CA ARG A 31 11.76 -1.07 4.46
C ARG A 31 10.38 -1.20 3.84
N ILE A 32 9.46 -0.25 4.11
CA ILE A 32 8.14 -0.21 3.48
C ILE A 32 8.30 0.03 1.97
N ASP A 33 9.04 1.07 1.60
CA ASP A 33 9.27 1.41 0.19
C ASP A 33 9.93 0.25 -0.58
N ASP A 34 10.92 -0.45 0.02
CA ASP A 34 11.59 -1.60 -0.59
C ASP A 34 10.65 -2.79 -0.85
N ASN A 35 9.63 -3.01 0.00
CA ASN A 35 8.65 -4.08 -0.18
C ASN A 35 7.70 -3.81 -1.37
N GLU A 36 7.47 -2.55 -1.72
CA GLU A 36 6.61 -2.13 -2.82
C GLU A 36 7.35 -2.06 -4.18
N ILE A 37 8.67 -2.31 -4.20
CA ILE A 37 9.44 -2.29 -5.45
C ILE A 37 9.26 -3.59 -6.23
N TYR A 38 8.64 -3.50 -7.39
CA TYR A 38 8.59 -4.55 -8.42
C TYR A 38 8.80 -3.93 -9.80
N SER A 39 9.37 -4.69 -10.73
CA SER A 39 9.48 -4.23 -12.12
C SER A 39 8.12 -4.27 -12.82
N THR A 40 7.39 -5.35 -12.59
CA THR A 40 6.03 -5.56 -13.10
C THR A 40 5.20 -6.37 -12.13
N ILE A 41 3.89 -6.15 -12.16
CA ILE A 41 2.90 -6.96 -11.45
C ILE A 41 1.70 -7.22 -12.34
N GLN A 42 1.17 -8.44 -12.28
CA GLN A 42 -0.12 -8.82 -12.84
C GLN A 42 -0.92 -9.54 -11.76
N TYR A 43 -2.22 -9.28 -11.69
CA TYR A 43 -3.11 -9.93 -10.75
C TYR A 43 -4.57 -9.87 -11.20
N GLU A 44 -5.38 -10.72 -10.62
CA GLU A 44 -6.83 -10.61 -10.62
C GLU A 44 -7.27 -9.89 -9.34
N GLY A 45 -8.06 -8.85 -9.48
CA GLY A 45 -8.54 -8.01 -8.38
C GLY A 45 -10.04 -8.16 -8.18
N GLU A 46 -10.46 -8.10 -6.93
CA GLU A 46 -11.86 -8.03 -6.53
C GLU A 46 -12.03 -6.86 -5.55
N MET A 47 -12.91 -5.90 -5.88
CA MET A 47 -13.33 -4.85 -4.97
C MET A 47 -14.72 -5.18 -4.43
N ILE A 48 -14.84 -5.40 -3.14
CA ILE A 48 -16.08 -5.62 -2.42
C ILE A 48 -16.44 -4.29 -1.76
N ILE A 49 -17.44 -3.61 -2.31
CA ILE A 49 -17.88 -2.29 -1.87
C ILE A 49 -19.14 -2.46 -1.04
N GLU A 50 -19.09 -2.12 0.24
CA GLU A 50 -20.25 -2.08 1.12
C GLU A 50 -20.60 -0.61 1.38
N ASN A 51 -21.83 -0.22 1.04
CA ASN A 51 -22.29 1.16 1.19
C ASN A 51 -23.81 1.19 1.48
N GLY A 52 -24.19 1.78 2.63
CA GLY A 52 -25.58 1.90 3.03
C GLY A 52 -26.33 0.57 3.09
N GLY A 53 -25.69 -0.50 3.56
CA GLY A 53 -26.24 -1.85 3.65
C GLY A 53 -26.31 -2.62 2.33
N ARG A 54 -25.87 -2.02 1.21
CA ARG A 54 -25.75 -2.70 -0.09
C ARG A 54 -24.31 -3.16 -0.32
N ARG A 55 -24.15 -4.29 -1.01
CA ARG A 55 -22.86 -4.87 -1.37
C ARG A 55 -22.75 -4.98 -2.88
N PHE A 56 -21.67 -4.43 -3.42
CA PHE A 56 -21.30 -4.50 -4.83
C PHE A 56 -19.96 -5.21 -4.95
N VAL A 57 -19.80 -6.02 -5.98
CA VAL A 57 -18.56 -6.73 -6.26
C VAL A 57 -18.09 -6.37 -7.66
N LYS A 58 -16.91 -5.78 -7.75
CA LYS A 58 -16.25 -5.42 -9.01
C LYS A 58 -15.06 -6.34 -9.20
N VAL A 59 -14.98 -7.02 -10.33
CA VAL A 59 -13.90 -7.95 -10.67
C VAL A 59 -13.07 -7.34 -11.79
N MET A 60 -11.75 -7.45 -11.69
CA MET A 60 -10.85 -6.86 -12.67
C MET A 60 -9.60 -7.71 -12.91
N SER A 61 -9.00 -7.56 -14.08
CA SER A 61 -7.61 -7.91 -14.32
C SER A 61 -6.76 -6.65 -14.28
N ALA A 62 -5.57 -6.74 -13.71
CA ALA A 62 -4.67 -5.61 -13.60
C ALA A 62 -3.25 -5.99 -14.00
N SER A 63 -2.58 -5.06 -14.66
CA SER A 63 -1.17 -5.13 -15.02
C SER A 63 -0.52 -3.79 -14.67
N ALA A 64 0.68 -3.81 -14.04
CA ALA A 64 1.45 -2.60 -13.84
C ALA A 64 2.93 -2.81 -14.09
N ARG A 65 3.63 -1.72 -14.44
CA ARG A 65 5.08 -1.64 -14.60
C ARG A 65 5.61 -0.54 -13.69
N GLY A 66 6.35 -0.96 -12.68
CA GLY A 66 6.75 -0.07 -11.60
C GLY A 66 5.54 0.70 -11.06
N ASN A 67 5.79 1.93 -10.67
CA ASN A 67 4.77 2.84 -10.15
C ASN A 67 4.28 3.89 -11.18
N THR A 68 4.59 3.73 -12.47
CA THR A 68 4.31 4.74 -13.51
C THR A 68 3.27 4.30 -14.53
N HIS A 69 3.14 3.01 -14.78
CA HIS A 69 2.21 2.47 -15.76
C HIS A 69 1.29 1.44 -15.12
N SER A 70 -0.02 1.54 -15.35
CA SER A 70 -0.97 0.47 -15.03
C SER A 70 -2.09 0.41 -16.07
N PHE A 71 -2.59 -0.79 -16.24
CA PHE A 71 -3.77 -1.08 -17.04
C PHE A 71 -4.68 -1.98 -16.24
N ILE A 72 -5.94 -1.56 -16.10
CA ILE A 72 -6.98 -2.29 -15.38
C ILE A 72 -8.16 -2.47 -16.33
N GLU A 73 -8.72 -3.67 -16.37
CA GLU A 73 -9.93 -3.98 -17.11
C GLU A 73 -10.94 -4.68 -16.21
N PHE A 74 -12.15 -4.13 -16.13
CA PHE A 74 -13.25 -4.72 -15.37
C PHE A 74 -13.91 -5.83 -16.18
N THR A 75 -14.17 -6.96 -15.51
CA THR A 75 -14.67 -8.20 -16.13
C THR A 75 -16.00 -8.66 -15.59
N ASN A 76 -16.50 -8.09 -14.47
CA ASN A 76 -17.85 -8.37 -13.97
C ASN A 76 -18.92 -7.87 -14.97
N PRO A 77 -20.10 -8.50 -15.04
CA PRO A 77 -21.11 -8.22 -16.07
C PRO A 77 -21.48 -6.75 -16.21
N GLU A 78 -21.67 -6.04 -15.09
CA GLU A 78 -22.15 -4.66 -15.05
C GLU A 78 -21.11 -3.64 -15.57
N ASP A 79 -19.82 -3.95 -15.42
CA ASP A 79 -18.73 -3.02 -15.74
C ASP A 79 -17.81 -3.54 -16.86
N ARG A 80 -18.19 -4.67 -17.49
CA ARG A 80 -17.35 -5.35 -18.48
C ARG A 80 -16.90 -4.41 -19.59
N GLY A 81 -15.57 -4.38 -19.81
CA GLY A 81 -14.94 -3.56 -20.83
C GLY A 81 -14.66 -2.14 -20.37
N THR A 82 -15.04 -1.74 -19.13
CA THR A 82 -14.52 -0.51 -18.54
C THR A 82 -13.04 -0.70 -18.26
N LYS A 83 -12.21 0.19 -18.77
CA LYS A 83 -10.76 0.10 -18.70
C LYS A 83 -10.16 1.38 -18.16
N TYR A 84 -9.07 1.23 -17.40
CA TYR A 84 -8.26 2.34 -16.92
C TYR A 84 -6.83 2.18 -17.41
N LEU A 85 -6.28 3.23 -17.95
CA LEU A 85 -4.87 3.33 -18.31
C LEU A 85 -4.22 4.46 -17.52
N ARG A 86 -3.24 4.10 -16.71
CA ARG A 86 -2.32 5.06 -16.11
C ARG A 86 -0.99 5.04 -16.85
N ARG A 87 -0.55 6.19 -17.29
CA ARG A 87 0.72 6.38 -17.97
C ARG A 87 1.18 7.83 -17.85
N ASP A 88 2.48 8.04 -17.62
CA ASP A 88 3.10 9.37 -17.58
C ASP A 88 2.39 10.34 -16.62
N GLY A 89 1.98 9.84 -15.43
CA GLY A 89 1.30 10.62 -14.39
C GLY A 89 -0.15 11.01 -14.74
N ARG A 90 -0.73 10.45 -15.80
CA ARG A 90 -2.10 10.68 -16.23
C ARG A 90 -2.93 9.41 -16.12
N LEU A 91 -4.22 9.56 -15.88
CA LEU A 91 -5.18 8.47 -15.80
C LEU A 91 -6.28 8.69 -16.84
N TRP A 92 -6.46 7.71 -17.72
CA TRP A 92 -7.56 7.67 -18.67
C TRP A 92 -8.51 6.55 -18.33
N VAL A 93 -9.77 6.77 -18.62
CA VAL A 93 -10.82 5.75 -18.55
C VAL A 93 -11.48 5.61 -19.91
N TYR A 94 -11.73 4.38 -20.30
CA TYR A 94 -12.65 4.01 -21.36
C TYR A 94 -13.88 3.33 -20.74
N SER A 95 -15.06 3.76 -21.14
CA SER A 95 -16.31 3.11 -20.77
C SER A 95 -17.07 2.73 -22.04
N PRO A 96 -17.52 1.47 -22.17
CA PRO A 96 -18.33 1.04 -23.31
C PRO A 96 -19.61 1.86 -23.49
N ASP A 97 -20.22 2.29 -22.37
CA ASP A 97 -21.48 3.05 -22.38
C ASP A 97 -21.33 4.46 -23.00
N ASN A 98 -20.15 5.03 -22.92
CA ASN A 98 -19.85 6.38 -23.42
C ASN A 98 -19.07 6.36 -24.74
N GLU A 99 -18.75 5.18 -25.28
CA GLU A 99 -17.99 4.96 -26.52
C GLU A 99 -16.74 5.85 -26.69
N GLY A 100 -16.07 6.18 -25.58
CA GLY A 100 -14.96 7.11 -25.64
C GLY A 100 -13.97 7.01 -24.49
N VAL A 101 -12.79 7.58 -24.75
CA VAL A 101 -11.73 7.73 -23.77
C VAL A 101 -11.81 9.11 -23.13
N MET A 102 -11.79 9.15 -21.81
CA MET A 102 -11.78 10.39 -21.03
C MET A 102 -10.54 10.45 -20.15
N LEU A 103 -9.92 11.63 -20.09
CA LEU A 103 -8.85 11.92 -19.14
C LEU A 103 -9.45 12.29 -17.78
N ILE A 104 -9.09 11.53 -16.74
CA ILE A 104 -9.44 11.87 -15.36
C ILE A 104 -8.47 12.95 -14.87
N SER A 105 -8.98 14.14 -14.60
CA SER A 105 -8.15 15.28 -14.20
C SER A 105 -8.90 16.27 -13.30
N GLY A 106 -8.15 17.19 -12.67
CA GLY A 106 -8.72 18.24 -11.83
C GLY A 106 -9.52 17.68 -10.65
N HIS A 107 -10.77 18.14 -10.48
CA HIS A 107 -11.64 17.70 -9.40
C HIS A 107 -12.04 16.22 -9.49
N MET A 108 -12.10 15.66 -10.71
CA MET A 108 -12.42 14.24 -10.92
C MET A 108 -11.45 13.30 -10.22
N LEU A 109 -10.19 13.70 -10.01
CA LEU A 109 -9.20 12.88 -9.30
C LEU A 109 -9.62 12.55 -7.86
N ARG A 110 -10.43 13.41 -7.24
CA ARG A 110 -10.95 13.21 -5.88
C ARG A 110 -12.22 12.38 -5.83
N GLU A 111 -12.82 12.12 -6.99
CA GLU A 111 -14.01 11.28 -7.06
C GLU A 111 -13.65 9.81 -6.74
N SER A 112 -14.65 9.12 -6.27
CA SER A 112 -14.59 7.70 -5.93
C SER A 112 -14.38 6.83 -7.17
N MET A 113 -13.34 6.02 -7.18
CA MET A 113 -13.11 5.05 -8.26
C MET A 113 -14.15 3.93 -8.19
N MET A 114 -15.00 3.82 -9.22
CA MET A 114 -16.04 2.78 -9.32
C MET A 114 -17.01 2.71 -8.12
N GLY A 115 -17.18 3.81 -7.38
CA GLY A 115 -18.02 3.86 -6.18
C GLY A 115 -17.36 3.33 -4.90
N SER A 116 -16.08 2.96 -4.96
CA SER A 116 -15.29 2.47 -3.82
C SER A 116 -14.90 3.60 -2.85
N ASP A 117 -14.26 3.26 -1.74
CA ASP A 117 -13.66 4.22 -0.80
C ASP A 117 -12.28 4.73 -1.23
N MET A 118 -11.78 4.25 -2.39
CA MET A 118 -10.57 4.76 -3.04
C MET A 118 -10.94 5.86 -4.04
N SER A 119 -10.18 6.94 -4.07
CA SER A 119 -10.29 7.96 -5.10
C SER A 119 -9.36 7.65 -6.28
N TYR A 120 -9.59 8.30 -7.43
CA TYR A 120 -8.67 8.17 -8.56
C TYR A 120 -7.27 8.68 -8.22
N GLU A 121 -7.13 9.73 -7.40
CA GLU A 121 -5.82 10.23 -6.99
C GLU A 121 -5.03 9.22 -6.15
N ASP A 122 -5.69 8.37 -5.35
CA ASP A 122 -5.02 7.32 -4.58
C ASP A 122 -4.27 6.34 -5.50
N THR A 123 -4.76 6.15 -6.73
CA THR A 123 -4.12 5.28 -7.74
C THR A 123 -2.96 5.94 -8.48
N LEU A 124 -2.77 7.25 -8.33
CA LEU A 124 -1.74 8.03 -9.01
C LEU A 124 -0.50 8.31 -8.16
N GLU A 125 -0.46 7.87 -6.93
CA GLU A 125 0.73 8.02 -6.08
C GLU A 125 1.92 7.27 -6.70
N ASN A 126 2.98 8.00 -7.07
CA ASN A 126 4.10 7.48 -7.84
C ASN A 126 5.41 7.42 -7.07
N ASP A 127 5.58 8.37 -6.14
CA ASP A 127 6.84 8.54 -5.43
C ASP A 127 6.82 7.72 -4.14
N THR A 128 8.01 7.30 -3.69
CA THR A 128 8.17 6.61 -2.41
C THR A 128 7.74 7.50 -1.24
N LEU A 129 7.30 6.90 -0.14
CA LEU A 129 6.93 7.65 1.06
C LEU A 129 8.11 8.49 1.57
N ALA A 130 9.33 7.95 1.54
CA ALA A 130 10.53 8.66 1.97
C ALA A 130 10.83 9.90 1.13
N SER A 131 10.49 9.92 -0.15
CA SER A 131 10.68 11.09 -1.02
C SER A 131 9.65 12.20 -0.77
N ARG A 132 8.45 11.83 -0.34
CA ARG A 132 7.29 12.71 -0.18
C ARG A 132 7.11 13.26 1.23
N TYR A 133 7.54 12.50 2.24
CA TYR A 133 7.27 12.81 3.65
C TYR A 133 8.52 12.83 4.51
N ASP A 134 8.51 13.71 5.50
CA ASP A 134 9.37 13.61 6.68
C ASP A 134 8.67 12.73 7.71
N ALA A 135 9.41 11.80 8.33
CA ALA A 135 8.85 10.82 9.26
C ALA A 135 9.48 10.93 10.65
N VAL A 136 8.66 10.76 11.66
CA VAL A 136 9.07 10.67 13.06
C VAL A 136 8.53 9.37 13.66
N LEU A 137 9.38 8.63 14.37
CA LEU A 137 8.96 7.50 15.18
C LEU A 137 8.30 8.04 16.46
N SER A 138 6.96 7.96 16.53
CA SER A 138 6.19 8.52 17.65
C SER A 138 6.02 7.54 18.81
N GLY A 139 6.32 6.25 18.60
CA GLY A 139 6.23 5.25 19.66
C GLY A 139 5.90 3.85 19.17
N SER A 140 5.17 3.11 20.00
CA SER A 140 4.73 1.75 19.74
C SER A 140 3.29 1.57 20.20
N GLU A 141 2.51 0.81 19.43
CA GLU A 141 1.14 0.46 19.78
C GLU A 141 0.87 -1.03 19.48
N ILE A 142 0.05 -1.67 20.29
CA ILE A 142 -0.49 -3.00 19.95
C ILE A 142 -1.80 -2.76 19.23
N ILE A 143 -1.88 -3.21 17.97
CA ILE A 143 -3.10 -3.15 17.19
C ILE A 143 -3.70 -4.54 16.99
N SER A 144 -5.03 -4.62 16.99
CA SER A 144 -5.75 -5.84 16.63
C SER A 144 -6.00 -5.86 15.13
N THR A 145 -5.67 -6.97 14.49
CA THR A 145 -5.93 -7.20 13.07
C THR A 145 -6.87 -8.40 12.92
N PRO A 146 -7.86 -8.35 12.01
CA PRO A 146 -8.89 -9.41 11.91
C PRO A 146 -8.35 -10.82 11.70
N HIS A 147 -7.27 -10.97 10.91
CA HIS A 147 -6.74 -12.28 10.51
C HIS A 147 -5.36 -12.61 11.09
N MET A 148 -4.66 -11.63 11.68
CA MET A 148 -3.31 -11.81 12.22
C MET A 148 -3.23 -11.64 13.74
N GLY A 149 -4.38 -11.40 14.41
CA GLY A 149 -4.46 -11.19 15.86
C GLY A 149 -3.82 -9.87 16.31
N ASN A 150 -3.37 -9.84 17.57
CA ASN A 150 -2.71 -8.66 18.15
C ASN A 150 -1.25 -8.60 17.66
N ARG A 151 -0.85 -7.42 17.16
CA ARG A 151 0.49 -7.16 16.63
C ARG A 151 1.11 -5.97 17.35
N ASP A 152 2.33 -6.14 17.83
CA ASP A 152 3.13 -5.04 18.38
C ASP A 152 3.78 -4.27 17.22
N THR A 153 3.52 -2.98 17.14
CA THR A 153 3.89 -2.14 16.00
C THR A 153 4.72 -0.94 16.40
N TRP A 154 5.61 -0.51 15.49
CA TRP A 154 6.16 0.82 15.47
C TRP A 154 5.13 1.77 14.88
N VAL A 155 5.05 2.98 15.45
CA VAL A 155 4.14 4.02 14.96
C VAL A 155 4.96 5.16 14.38
N LEU A 156 4.74 5.44 13.08
CA LEU A 156 5.34 6.59 12.40
C LEU A 156 4.29 7.67 12.16
N GLU A 157 4.66 8.91 12.42
CA GLU A 157 3.93 10.09 11.98
C GLU A 157 4.68 10.76 10.84
N LEU A 158 3.98 11.00 9.73
CA LEU A 158 4.52 11.56 8.51
C LEU A 158 3.92 12.94 8.24
N THR A 159 4.79 13.87 7.85
CA THR A 159 4.38 15.21 7.40
C THR A 159 4.88 15.44 5.97
N ALA A 160 4.00 15.87 5.11
CA ALA A 160 4.33 16.10 3.70
C ALA A 160 5.40 17.20 3.53
N LYS A 161 6.38 16.93 2.67
CA LYS A 161 7.43 17.88 2.28
C LYS A 161 6.91 18.96 1.35
N ARG A 162 5.83 18.67 0.60
CA ARG A 162 5.23 19.57 -0.38
C ARG A 162 3.79 19.90 0.01
N ARG A 163 3.38 21.15 -0.18
CA ARG A 163 2.00 21.59 0.09
C ARG A 163 0.96 21.03 -0.89
N THR A 164 1.41 20.47 -2.00
CA THR A 164 0.57 19.89 -3.06
C THR A 164 0.14 18.46 -2.77
N GLU A 165 0.62 17.86 -1.68
CA GLU A 165 0.21 16.50 -1.29
C GLU A 165 -1.26 16.48 -0.87
N SER A 166 -2.03 15.56 -1.44
CA SER A 166 -3.46 15.38 -1.14
C SER A 166 -3.70 15.04 0.33
N TYR A 167 -2.75 14.32 0.94
CA TYR A 167 -2.78 13.94 2.35
C TYR A 167 -1.57 14.49 3.08
N PRO A 168 -1.63 15.72 3.63
CA PRO A 168 -0.48 16.38 4.26
C PRO A 168 0.09 15.68 5.47
N LYS A 169 -0.70 14.83 6.13
CA LYS A 169 -0.25 14.04 7.28
C LYS A 169 -0.69 12.59 7.13
N ARG A 170 0.16 11.66 7.58
CA ARG A 170 -0.12 10.23 7.65
C ARG A 170 0.31 9.65 8.99
N LYS A 171 -0.34 8.59 9.41
CA LYS A 171 0.11 7.76 10.55
C LYS A 171 0.17 6.32 10.09
N LEU A 172 1.29 5.64 10.37
CA LEU A 172 1.58 4.29 9.90
C LEU A 172 1.86 3.38 11.09
N TRP A 173 1.35 2.15 11.04
CA TRP A 173 1.62 1.08 12.01
C TRP A 173 2.37 -0.06 11.32
N ILE A 174 3.61 -0.30 11.75
CA ILE A 174 4.54 -1.24 11.15
C ILE A 174 4.82 -2.35 12.14
N ASP A 175 4.57 -3.58 11.76
CA ASP A 175 4.81 -4.75 12.58
C ASP A 175 6.28 -4.87 12.97
N LYS A 176 6.56 -5.04 14.27
CA LYS A 176 7.95 -5.13 14.77
C LYS A 176 8.66 -6.41 14.37
N GLN A 177 7.93 -7.49 14.11
CA GLN A 177 8.51 -8.80 13.78
C GLN A 177 8.76 -8.95 12.28
N THR A 178 7.80 -8.50 11.45
CA THR A 178 7.81 -8.76 10.01
C THR A 178 8.14 -7.51 9.18
N ASN A 179 8.12 -6.33 9.77
CA ASN A 179 8.21 -5.02 9.12
C ASN A 179 7.10 -4.76 8.09
N ASP A 180 5.98 -5.47 8.18
CA ASP A 180 4.82 -5.20 7.35
C ASP A 180 4.14 -3.90 7.77
N LEU A 181 3.73 -3.08 6.80
CA LEU A 181 2.77 -2.02 7.04
C LEU A 181 1.40 -2.68 7.26
N LEU A 182 0.84 -2.56 8.48
CA LEU A 182 -0.42 -3.21 8.84
C LEU A 182 -1.62 -2.27 8.78
N ARG A 183 -1.39 -0.99 9.03
CA ARG A 183 -2.40 0.07 8.97
C ARG A 183 -1.76 1.38 8.57
N TYR A 184 -2.49 2.19 7.84
CA TYR A 184 -2.17 3.61 7.73
C TYR A 184 -3.43 4.47 7.67
N GLU A 185 -3.30 5.68 8.15
CA GLU A 185 -4.34 6.69 8.19
C GLU A 185 -3.89 7.95 7.47
N LEU A 186 -4.82 8.56 6.75
CA LEU A 186 -4.59 9.76 5.95
C LEU A 186 -5.37 10.93 6.54
N TYR A 187 -4.71 12.06 6.70
CA TYR A 187 -5.26 13.22 7.38
C TYR A 187 -5.18 14.48 6.52
N ALA A 188 -6.17 15.34 6.69
CA ALA A 188 -6.13 16.73 6.23
C ALA A 188 -5.12 17.55 7.02
N LEU A 189 -4.76 18.73 6.51
CA LEU A 189 -3.89 19.68 7.21
C LEU A 189 -4.47 20.10 8.59
N SER A 190 -5.80 20.19 8.69
CA SER A 190 -6.52 20.48 9.94
C SER A 190 -6.37 19.40 11.02
N GLY A 191 -5.87 18.21 10.65
CA GLY A 191 -5.80 17.05 11.53
C GLY A 191 -7.05 16.16 11.49
N ALA A 192 -8.05 16.48 10.65
CA ALA A 192 -9.18 15.57 10.44
C ALA A 192 -8.74 14.32 9.71
N LYS A 193 -9.08 13.13 10.24
CA LYS A 193 -8.84 11.84 9.59
C LYS A 193 -9.79 11.70 8.40
N LEU A 194 -9.23 11.45 7.22
CA LEU A 194 -9.97 11.36 5.95
C LEU A 194 -10.19 9.91 5.54
N LYS A 195 -9.13 9.09 5.61
CA LYS A 195 -9.17 7.68 5.20
C LYS A 195 -8.38 6.80 6.14
N GLU A 196 -8.75 5.53 6.16
CA GLU A 196 -8.05 4.48 6.89
C GLU A 196 -7.88 3.25 5.98
N TYR A 197 -6.68 2.68 5.98
CA TYR A 197 -6.32 1.47 5.28
C TYR A 197 -5.85 0.43 6.29
N ASN A 198 -6.44 -0.76 6.25
CA ASN A 198 -6.07 -1.90 7.08
C ASN A 198 -5.65 -3.06 6.19
N MET A 199 -4.43 -3.60 6.38
CA MET A 199 -3.95 -4.79 5.69
C MET A 199 -4.53 -6.00 6.41
N LEU A 200 -5.52 -6.65 5.81
CA LEU A 200 -6.20 -7.78 6.44
C LEU A 200 -5.39 -9.07 6.29
N ARG A 201 -4.68 -9.23 5.16
CA ARG A 201 -3.88 -10.42 4.89
C ARG A 201 -2.62 -10.06 4.10
N VAL A 202 -1.49 -10.62 4.53
CA VAL A 202 -0.17 -10.47 3.89
C VAL A 202 0.34 -11.86 3.51
N GLU A 203 0.80 -12.03 2.28
CA GLU A 203 1.39 -13.27 1.78
C GLU A 203 2.83 -13.06 1.32
N VAL A 204 3.60 -14.15 1.27
CA VAL A 204 4.96 -14.13 0.70
C VAL A 204 4.88 -14.52 -0.77
N ILE A 205 5.18 -13.59 -1.66
CA ILE A 205 5.14 -13.77 -3.12
C ILE A 205 6.51 -13.42 -3.68
N ALA A 206 7.15 -14.37 -4.34
CA ALA A 206 8.51 -14.23 -4.86
C ALA A 206 9.52 -13.71 -3.81
N GLY A 207 9.39 -14.18 -2.55
CA GLY A 207 10.24 -13.79 -1.42
C GLY A 207 9.92 -12.43 -0.80
N ARG A 208 8.90 -11.71 -1.26
CA ARG A 208 8.45 -10.41 -0.74
C ARG A 208 7.15 -10.56 0.03
N ARG A 209 7.01 -9.80 1.10
CA ARG A 209 5.78 -9.72 1.86
C ARG A 209 4.85 -8.72 1.20
N PHE A 210 3.70 -9.20 0.72
CA PHE A 210 2.78 -8.44 -0.10
C PHE A 210 1.37 -8.45 0.50
N PRO A 211 0.72 -7.29 0.69
CA PRO A 211 -0.66 -7.24 1.15
C PRO A 211 -1.59 -7.71 0.02
N VAL A 212 -2.31 -8.80 0.27
CA VAL A 212 -3.23 -9.41 -0.71
C VAL A 212 -4.70 -9.15 -0.40
N GLU A 213 -4.99 -8.63 0.79
CA GLU A 213 -6.33 -8.22 1.18
C GLU A 213 -6.24 -6.94 2.02
N ILE A 214 -6.93 -5.88 1.56
CA ILE A 214 -6.85 -4.53 2.12
C ILE A 214 -8.26 -4.01 2.31
N GLU A 215 -8.59 -3.53 3.52
CA GLU A 215 -9.81 -2.77 3.77
C GLU A 215 -9.50 -1.28 3.71
N VAL A 216 -10.34 -0.54 3.00
CA VAL A 216 -10.28 0.92 2.89
C VAL A 216 -11.57 1.52 3.40
N ARG A 217 -11.47 2.59 4.17
CA ARG A 217 -12.61 3.40 4.62
C ARG A 217 -12.37 4.87 4.32
N ASP A 218 -13.26 5.47 3.58
CA ASP A 218 -13.37 6.91 3.42
C ASP A 218 -14.29 7.46 4.52
N LEU A 219 -13.74 8.16 5.50
CA LEU A 219 -14.47 8.65 6.67
C LEU A 219 -15.37 9.85 6.37
N LEU A 220 -15.29 10.41 5.17
CA LEU A 220 -16.23 11.40 4.67
C LEU A 220 -17.52 10.75 4.14
N ARG A 221 -17.52 9.44 3.93
CA ARG A 221 -18.66 8.63 3.50
C ARG A 221 -19.20 7.83 4.69
N ARG A 222 -20.50 7.96 4.94
CA ARG A 222 -21.16 7.21 6.01
C ARG A 222 -21.43 5.77 5.54
N ASP A 223 -21.24 4.83 6.47
CA ASP A 223 -21.58 3.41 6.29
C ASP A 223 -20.98 2.81 5.00
N SER A 224 -19.76 3.26 4.66
CA SER A 224 -19.01 2.79 3.49
C SER A 224 -17.70 2.14 3.91
N LYS A 225 -17.36 1.04 3.24
CA LYS A 225 -16.03 0.43 3.24
C LYS A 225 -15.82 -0.36 1.96
N THR A 226 -14.59 -0.47 1.55
CA THR A 226 -14.17 -1.29 0.40
C THR A 226 -13.12 -2.28 0.83
N THR A 227 -13.34 -3.57 0.55
CA THR A 227 -12.30 -4.59 0.69
C THR A 227 -11.76 -4.92 -0.71
N PHE A 228 -10.45 -4.75 -0.87
CA PHE A 228 -9.74 -5.09 -2.09
C PHE A 228 -8.97 -6.39 -1.89
N VAL A 229 -9.21 -7.38 -2.76
CA VAL A 229 -8.57 -8.70 -2.72
C VAL A 229 -7.80 -8.92 -3.99
N MET A 230 -6.55 -9.34 -3.89
CA MET A 230 -5.70 -9.71 -5.03
C MET A 230 -5.47 -11.22 -5.04
N ARG A 231 -5.53 -11.80 -6.23
CA ARG A 231 -5.30 -13.23 -6.49
C ARG A 231 -4.40 -13.41 -7.71
N ASN A 232 -3.81 -14.58 -7.84
CA ASN A 232 -3.00 -14.95 -9.01
C ASN A 232 -1.89 -13.93 -9.31
N ILE A 233 -1.26 -13.41 -8.25
CA ILE A 233 -0.24 -12.37 -8.34
C ILE A 233 1.02 -12.93 -8.97
N VAL A 234 1.48 -12.27 -10.03
CA VAL A 234 2.72 -12.59 -10.73
C VAL A 234 3.61 -11.34 -10.74
N LEU A 235 4.81 -11.45 -10.16
CA LEU A 235 5.78 -10.37 -10.07
C LEU A 235 6.92 -10.56 -11.07
N ASP A 236 7.47 -9.44 -11.53
CA ASP A 236 8.73 -9.33 -12.26
C ASP A 236 8.79 -10.12 -13.59
N ARG A 237 7.64 -10.42 -14.20
CA ARG A 237 7.57 -10.98 -15.56
C ARG A 237 7.40 -9.86 -16.59
N PRO A 238 8.11 -9.92 -17.72
CA PRO A 238 7.99 -8.92 -18.79
C PRO A 238 6.54 -8.76 -19.25
N ILE A 239 6.08 -7.50 -19.32
CA ILE A 239 4.78 -7.14 -19.90
C ILE A 239 5.03 -6.30 -21.14
N PRO A 240 4.46 -6.64 -22.32
CA PRO A 240 4.62 -5.87 -23.54
C PRO A 240 4.15 -4.41 -23.38
N ASP A 241 4.84 -3.46 -24.01
CA ASP A 241 4.47 -2.03 -23.98
C ASP A 241 3.09 -1.76 -24.55
N SER A 242 2.62 -2.60 -25.47
CA SER A 242 1.30 -2.51 -26.07
C SER A 242 0.17 -2.61 -25.05
N VAL A 243 0.39 -3.29 -23.91
CA VAL A 243 -0.58 -3.36 -22.80
C VAL A 243 -0.89 -1.94 -22.26
N PHE A 244 0.15 -1.10 -22.16
CA PHE A 244 0.03 0.25 -21.60
C PHE A 244 -0.13 1.31 -22.70
N SER A 245 -0.91 1.02 -23.75
CA SER A 245 -1.12 1.92 -24.89
C SER A 245 -2.55 2.43 -24.97
N MET A 246 -2.74 3.64 -25.52
CA MET A 246 -4.07 4.19 -25.82
C MET A 246 -4.87 3.24 -26.75
N ARG A 247 -4.20 2.63 -27.72
CA ARG A 247 -4.83 1.66 -28.61
C ARG A 247 -5.44 0.46 -27.88
N ASN A 248 -4.79 0.00 -26.78
CA ASN A 248 -5.34 -1.09 -25.96
C ASN A 248 -6.51 -0.63 -25.09
N LEU A 249 -6.51 0.64 -24.69
CA LEU A 249 -7.60 1.25 -23.93
C LEU A 249 -8.88 1.34 -24.78
N GLU A 250 -8.78 1.66 -26.07
CA GLU A 250 -9.90 1.87 -27.01
C GLU A 250 -10.48 0.59 -27.59
N ARG A 251 -9.83 -0.55 -27.42
CA ARG A 251 -10.27 -1.87 -27.92
C ARG A 251 -11.12 -2.63 -26.91
#